data_cc7338e64b3b3d6dc2c0a538f45e62ba
#
_entry.id   cc7338e64b3b3d6dc2c0a538f45e62ba
#
_cell.length_a   1.000
_cell.length_b   1.000
_cell.length_c   1.000
_cell.angle_alpha   90.00
_cell.angle_beta   90.00
_cell.angle_gamma   90.00
#
_symmetry.space_group_name_H-M   'P 1'
#
loop_
_entity.id
_entity.type
_entity.pdbx_description
1 polymer ?
#
loop_
_entity_poly.entity_id
_entity_poly.type
_entity_poly.pdbx_seq_one_letter_code
_entity_poly.pdbx_strand_id
1 'polypeptide(L)'
;MTNTSNRSAKFLLLFLSLLSLHAAWGQEEGDSSWQLKGFVDTYHAVRSEKPNDFMSSRTRVRGEIGKSFGSSTLFVSFNTTHNALLKGRTGFELREAYLDHREEHWGFRLGRQLVIWGVADGVRIIDLVSPMDMTEFLAQDYDDIRMPVNALRFFVFNEKMKLELLAVPTFEGYKLPTDAENPWSVLPKNTALHLVWNEDGSSPKLHFSNIEYGGRLCFTLPGVDFSLAALHTWNKMPMITYRSSGNHMTVSPQYYRMGFFGGDISKPLGQFVLRGEAAFNVDKHFSYKPEAGAMEQKGFNTVNYLVGVDWYAPYEWMVMAQFSSESILRYENQIAQPRHQSLLTLNVSKKLLDSTLQLSNFTYFDLNHEGWFSRFTSSYALNDHIQLSVGYDWFGGNEGIFGRYKNNSEIWAKAKYNF
;
A
#
# COMPACT_ATOMS: atom_id res chain seq x y z
N MET A 1 -6.65 35.77 12.40
CA MET A 1 -7.74 35.04 11.72
C MET A 1 -7.89 35.34 10.22
N THR A 2 -6.87 35.81 9.49
CA THR A 2 -7.03 36.32 8.11
C THR A 2 -6.19 35.60 7.05
N ASN A 3 -5.53 34.45 7.38
CA ASN A 3 -4.65 33.78 6.42
C ASN A 3 -5.12 32.42 5.87
N THR A 4 -6.20 31.88 6.43
CA THR A 4 -6.79 30.58 5.98
C THR A 4 -7.74 30.72 4.81
N SER A 5 -8.49 31.84 4.74
CA SER A 5 -9.44 32.12 3.65
C SER A 5 -8.76 32.31 2.30
N ASN A 6 -7.54 32.84 2.28
CA ASN A 6 -6.82 33.13 1.04
C ASN A 6 -6.15 31.90 0.40
N ARG A 7 -5.94 30.83 1.16
CA ARG A 7 -5.40 29.55 0.64
C ARG A 7 -6.48 28.71 -0.03
N SER A 8 -7.69 28.66 0.57
CA SER A 8 -8.84 27.97 -0.01
C SER A 8 -9.32 28.60 -1.31
N ALA A 9 -9.30 29.94 -1.40
CA ALA A 9 -9.62 30.67 -2.63
C ALA A 9 -8.60 30.43 -3.74
N LYS A 10 -7.30 30.31 -3.42
CA LYS A 10 -6.26 29.95 -4.39
C LYS A 10 -6.39 28.51 -4.89
N PHE A 11 -6.81 27.59 -4.03
CA PHE A 11 -7.12 26.20 -4.41
C PHE A 11 -8.29 26.12 -5.37
N LEU A 12 -9.36 26.88 -5.09
CA LEU A 12 -10.55 26.95 -5.95
C LEU A 12 -10.23 27.59 -7.32
N LEU A 13 -9.39 28.60 -7.34
CA LEU A 13 -8.94 29.27 -8.59
C LEU A 13 -8.03 28.36 -9.42
N LEU A 14 -7.14 27.59 -8.78
CA LEU A 14 -6.33 26.57 -9.46
C LEU A 14 -7.20 25.46 -10.05
N PHE A 15 -8.25 25.06 -9.34
CA PHE A 15 -9.23 24.07 -9.78
C PHE A 15 -10.04 24.57 -10.99
N LEU A 16 -10.54 25.81 -10.94
CA LEU A 16 -11.26 26.44 -12.06
C LEU A 16 -10.36 26.62 -13.29
N SER A 17 -9.08 26.93 -13.10
CA SER A 17 -8.11 27.04 -14.21
C SER A 17 -7.77 25.70 -14.84
N LEU A 18 -7.72 24.59 -14.07
CA LEU A 18 -7.57 23.25 -14.61
C LEU A 18 -8.79 22.78 -15.41
N LEU A 19 -10.01 23.13 -14.97
CA LEU A 19 -11.23 22.86 -15.72
C LEU A 19 -11.32 23.64 -17.03
N SER A 20 -10.81 24.87 -17.07
CA SER A 20 -10.79 25.70 -18.29
C SER A 20 -9.72 25.23 -19.31
N LEU A 21 -8.65 24.57 -18.87
CA LEU A 21 -7.65 23.95 -19.75
C LEU A 21 -8.22 22.75 -20.53
N HIS A 22 -9.19 22.02 -19.98
CA HIS A 22 -9.85 20.91 -20.68
C HIS A 22 -10.65 21.37 -21.90
N ALA A 23 -11.25 22.57 -21.85
CA ALA A 23 -12.01 23.13 -22.96
C ALA A 23 -11.12 23.63 -24.12
N ALA A 24 -9.83 23.87 -23.86
CA ALA A 24 -8.91 24.42 -24.84
C ALA A 24 -8.02 23.38 -25.57
N TRP A 25 -7.96 22.13 -25.08
CA TRP A 25 -7.06 21.09 -25.59
C TRP A 25 -7.79 19.88 -26.22
N GLY A 26 -9.06 20.05 -26.52
CA GLY A 26 -9.82 19.09 -27.30
C GLY A 26 -9.41 19.08 -28.78
N GLN A 27 -8.97 17.90 -29.25
CA GLN A 27 -8.78 17.50 -30.65
C GLN A 27 -7.47 17.92 -31.33
N GLU A 28 -6.44 17.13 -31.13
CA GLU A 28 -5.58 16.67 -32.24
C GLU A 28 -5.45 15.15 -32.11
N GLU A 29 -6.15 14.42 -32.97
CA GLU A 29 -5.96 12.99 -33.18
C GLU A 29 -4.65 12.79 -33.96
N GLY A 30 -3.56 12.63 -33.23
CA GLY A 30 -2.26 12.22 -33.73
C GLY A 30 -1.54 11.39 -32.67
N ASP A 31 -0.75 10.43 -33.12
CA ASP A 31 0.02 9.45 -32.32
C ASP A 31 1.01 10.08 -31.30
N SER A 32 0.96 11.39 -31.07
CA SER A 32 1.81 12.19 -30.18
C SER A 32 1.05 13.14 -29.25
N SER A 33 -0.26 12.96 -29.05
CA SER A 33 -1.04 13.86 -28.21
C SER A 33 -0.77 13.65 -26.72
N TRP A 34 -0.79 14.75 -25.94
CA TRP A 34 -0.75 14.68 -24.50
C TRP A 34 -2.06 14.07 -23.94
N GLN A 35 -1.93 13.08 -23.09
CA GLN A 35 -3.06 12.52 -22.36
C GLN A 35 -3.07 13.13 -20.96
N LEU A 36 -4.17 13.79 -20.62
CA LEU A 36 -4.41 14.34 -19.30
C LEU A 36 -5.61 13.63 -18.69
N LYS A 37 -5.43 13.02 -17.53
CA LYS A 37 -6.46 12.35 -16.74
C LYS A 37 -6.30 12.73 -15.28
N GLY A 38 -7.34 12.52 -14.51
CA GLY A 38 -7.22 12.74 -13.09
C GLY A 38 -8.55 12.61 -12.36
N PHE A 39 -8.50 12.94 -11.09
CA PHE A 39 -9.71 13.00 -10.28
C PHE A 39 -9.56 14.00 -9.14
N VAL A 40 -10.71 14.41 -8.64
CA VAL A 40 -10.85 15.07 -7.34
C VAL A 40 -11.65 14.15 -6.44
N ASP A 41 -11.13 13.86 -5.26
CA ASP A 41 -11.89 13.14 -4.24
C ASP A 41 -11.91 13.90 -2.91
N THR A 42 -13.00 13.71 -2.17
CA THR A 42 -13.09 14.11 -0.77
C THR A 42 -13.49 12.89 0.06
N TYR A 43 -12.82 12.71 1.18
CA TYR A 43 -13.02 11.59 2.09
C TYR A 43 -13.14 12.09 3.53
N HIS A 44 -14.20 11.69 4.19
CA HIS A 44 -14.46 12.06 5.57
C HIS A 44 -14.87 10.81 6.35
N ALA A 45 -14.26 10.62 7.50
CA ALA A 45 -14.56 9.51 8.40
C ALA A 45 -14.75 10.02 9.83
N VAL A 46 -15.72 9.45 10.52
CA VAL A 46 -16.07 9.76 11.90
C VAL A 46 -16.09 8.47 12.71
N ARG A 47 -15.47 8.48 13.87
CA ARG A 47 -15.47 7.35 14.79
C ARG A 47 -16.91 7.00 15.18
N SER A 48 -17.25 5.72 15.10
CA SER A 48 -18.60 5.24 15.44
C SER A 48 -18.86 5.18 16.95
N GLU A 49 -17.78 5.15 17.75
CA GLU A 49 -17.83 5.13 19.20
C GLU A 49 -17.42 6.50 19.77
N LYS A 50 -17.70 6.74 21.06
CA LYS A 50 -17.26 7.98 21.72
C LYS A 50 -15.72 8.10 21.67
N PRO A 51 -15.17 9.30 21.39
CA PRO A 51 -15.82 10.62 21.44
C PRO A 51 -16.55 11.06 20.17
N ASN A 52 -16.72 10.21 19.13
CA ASN A 52 -17.32 10.52 17.82
C ASN A 52 -16.58 11.65 17.09
N ASP A 53 -15.27 11.65 17.19
CA ASP A 53 -14.37 12.60 16.56
C ASP A 53 -14.09 12.24 15.10
N PHE A 54 -13.57 13.18 14.34
CA PHE A 54 -13.11 12.90 12.99
C PHE A 54 -11.88 11.99 13.01
N MET A 55 -11.94 10.93 12.23
CA MET A 55 -10.83 9.98 12.00
C MET A 55 -10.03 10.33 10.76
N SER A 56 -10.69 10.86 9.74
CA SER A 56 -10.07 11.41 8.53
C SER A 56 -10.92 12.54 7.96
N SER A 57 -10.29 13.56 7.39
CA SER A 57 -10.96 14.62 6.63
C SER A 57 -9.99 15.20 5.63
N ARG A 58 -10.10 14.76 4.37
CA ARG A 58 -9.20 15.19 3.30
C ARG A 58 -9.91 15.43 1.98
N THR A 59 -9.35 16.33 1.20
CA THR A 59 -9.68 16.54 -0.22
C THR A 59 -8.40 16.42 -1.01
N ARG A 60 -8.42 15.66 -2.10
CA ARG A 60 -7.27 15.37 -2.93
C ARG A 60 -7.59 15.61 -4.40
N VAL A 61 -6.64 16.19 -5.11
CA VAL A 61 -6.61 16.25 -6.56
C VAL A 61 -5.45 15.35 -7.02
N ARG A 62 -5.72 14.38 -7.87
CA ARG A 62 -4.71 13.61 -8.61
C ARG A 62 -4.72 14.05 -10.06
N GLY A 63 -3.55 14.41 -10.58
CA GLY A 63 -3.31 14.62 -11.99
C GLY A 63 -2.37 13.55 -12.54
N GLU A 64 -2.65 13.12 -13.76
CA GLU A 64 -1.86 12.16 -14.52
C GLU A 64 -1.64 12.71 -15.93
N ILE A 65 -0.39 12.78 -16.33
CA ILE A 65 0.03 13.32 -17.63
C ILE A 65 0.84 12.23 -18.33
N GLY A 66 0.41 11.84 -19.52
CA GLY A 66 1.08 10.88 -20.38
C GLY A 66 1.40 11.49 -21.74
N LYS A 67 2.53 11.07 -22.31
CA LYS A 67 2.87 11.37 -23.71
C LYS A 67 3.62 10.19 -24.31
N SER A 68 3.09 9.65 -25.40
CA SER A 68 3.77 8.63 -26.20
C SER A 68 4.51 9.26 -27.37
N PHE A 69 5.66 8.72 -27.70
CA PHE A 69 6.50 9.11 -28.84
C PHE A 69 7.27 7.88 -29.33
N GLY A 70 6.83 7.33 -30.46
CA GLY A 70 7.31 6.04 -30.96
C GLY A 70 7.13 4.93 -29.92
N SER A 71 8.17 4.16 -29.67
CA SER A 71 8.17 3.06 -28.68
C SER A 71 8.30 3.51 -27.21
N SER A 72 8.26 4.81 -26.94
CA SER A 72 8.49 5.39 -25.61
C SER A 72 7.26 6.12 -25.10
N THR A 73 7.05 6.07 -23.77
CA THR A 73 6.00 6.82 -23.06
C THR A 73 6.60 7.52 -21.84
N LEU A 74 6.40 8.83 -21.75
CA LEU A 74 6.63 9.60 -20.55
C LEU A 74 5.34 9.62 -19.74
N PHE A 75 5.42 9.33 -18.44
CA PHE A 75 4.28 9.37 -17.52
C PHE A 75 4.64 10.12 -16.24
N VAL A 76 3.73 11.00 -15.82
CA VAL A 76 3.84 11.72 -14.54
C VAL A 76 2.49 11.68 -13.83
N SER A 77 2.48 11.32 -12.55
CA SER A 77 1.32 11.37 -11.67
C SER A 77 1.66 12.09 -10.37
N PHE A 78 0.77 12.95 -9.91
CA PHE A 78 0.95 13.70 -8.68
C PHE A 78 -0.35 13.84 -7.91
N ASN A 79 -0.22 14.00 -6.59
CA ASN A 79 -1.31 14.35 -5.69
C ASN A 79 -1.12 15.76 -5.15
N THR A 80 -2.21 16.49 -5.00
CA THR A 80 -2.28 17.66 -4.15
C THR A 80 -3.37 17.42 -3.12
N THR A 81 -3.02 17.37 -1.85
CA THR A 81 -3.93 17.01 -0.77
C THR A 81 -4.09 18.16 0.21
N HIS A 82 -5.33 18.44 0.60
CA HIS A 82 -5.64 19.20 1.79
C HIS A 82 -6.17 18.24 2.86
N ASN A 83 -5.47 18.13 4.00
CA ASN A 83 -5.89 17.31 5.13
C ASN A 83 -6.18 18.21 6.33
N ALA A 84 -7.43 18.20 6.79
CA ALA A 84 -7.88 19.07 7.86
C ALA A 84 -7.41 18.60 9.25
N LEU A 85 -7.15 17.29 9.43
CA LEU A 85 -6.70 16.71 10.69
C LEU A 85 -5.18 16.68 10.77
N LEU A 86 -4.55 16.08 9.77
CA LEU A 86 -3.10 15.87 9.70
C LEU A 86 -2.48 16.96 8.83
N LYS A 87 -2.21 18.12 9.42
CA LYS A 87 -1.69 19.30 8.69
C LYS A 87 -0.39 19.02 7.94
N GLY A 88 0.48 18.18 8.48
CA GLY A 88 1.71 17.72 7.83
C GLY A 88 1.49 16.88 6.55
N ARG A 89 0.25 16.44 6.32
CA ARG A 89 -0.17 15.72 5.09
C ARG A 89 -0.80 16.63 4.04
N THR A 90 -0.90 17.93 4.32
CA THR A 90 -1.36 18.94 3.34
C THR A 90 -0.18 19.35 2.47
N GLY A 91 -0.31 19.21 1.16
CA GLY A 91 0.74 19.61 0.22
C GLY A 91 0.68 18.90 -1.11
N PHE A 92 1.77 19.04 -1.85
CA PHE A 92 2.01 18.40 -3.15
C PHE A 92 2.90 17.16 -2.96
N GLU A 93 2.58 16.08 -3.66
CA GLU A 93 3.35 14.85 -3.70
C GLU A 93 3.50 14.37 -5.14
N LEU A 94 4.73 14.22 -5.62
CA LEU A 94 5.02 13.51 -6.85
C LEU A 94 4.83 12.01 -6.61
N ARG A 95 3.79 11.43 -7.22
CA ARG A 95 3.50 10.00 -7.06
C ARG A 95 4.37 9.18 -8.00
N GLU A 96 4.26 9.38 -9.29
CA GLU A 96 5.07 8.67 -10.28
C GLU A 96 5.64 9.63 -11.32
N ALA A 97 6.83 9.35 -11.79
CA ALA A 97 7.46 10.06 -12.91
C ALA A 97 8.46 9.11 -13.56
N TYR A 98 8.14 8.56 -14.71
CA TYR A 98 8.99 7.59 -15.38
C TYR A 98 8.94 7.69 -16.90
N LEU A 99 10.00 7.19 -17.53
CA LEU A 99 10.09 6.85 -18.94
C LEU A 99 9.92 5.34 -19.08
N ASP A 100 8.95 4.91 -19.90
CA ASP A 100 8.74 3.52 -20.33
C ASP A 100 9.10 3.41 -21.81
N HIS A 101 10.02 2.51 -22.16
CA HIS A 101 10.40 2.22 -23.54
C HIS A 101 10.19 0.75 -23.82
N ARG A 102 9.55 0.41 -24.95
CA ARG A 102 9.24 -0.99 -25.31
C ARG A 102 9.46 -1.23 -26.77
N GLU A 103 10.28 -2.22 -27.05
CA GLU A 103 10.48 -2.84 -28.35
C GLU A 103 9.81 -4.23 -28.38
N GLU A 104 9.92 -4.93 -29.50
CA GLU A 104 9.25 -6.21 -29.73
C GLU A 104 9.59 -7.28 -28.68
N HIS A 105 10.84 -7.35 -28.22
CA HIS A 105 11.32 -8.40 -27.31
C HIS A 105 11.97 -7.89 -26.03
N TRP A 106 12.14 -6.58 -25.88
CA TRP A 106 12.74 -5.98 -24.72
C TRP A 106 12.17 -4.61 -24.41
N GLY A 107 12.41 -4.12 -23.23
CA GLY A 107 12.03 -2.77 -22.81
C GLY A 107 12.65 -2.39 -21.49
N PHE A 108 12.49 -1.15 -21.10
CA PHE A 108 12.87 -0.69 -19.79
C PHE A 108 11.92 0.38 -19.28
N ARG A 109 11.85 0.50 -17.95
CA ARG A 109 11.20 1.61 -17.29
C ARG A 109 12.15 2.22 -16.26
N LEU A 110 12.37 3.53 -16.36
CA LEU A 110 13.28 4.27 -15.51
C LEU A 110 12.55 5.44 -14.85
N GLY A 111 12.68 5.59 -13.55
CA GLY A 111 12.14 6.71 -12.77
C GLY A 111 11.36 6.25 -11.55
N ARG A 112 10.59 7.19 -10.96
CA ARG A 112 9.73 6.95 -9.81
C ARG A 112 8.46 6.21 -10.24
N GLN A 113 8.24 5.01 -9.71
CA GLN A 113 7.20 4.11 -10.18
C GLN A 113 6.73 3.14 -9.11
N LEU A 114 5.49 2.67 -9.22
CA LEU A 114 5.00 1.53 -8.43
C LEU A 114 5.54 0.22 -9.03
N VAL A 115 6.05 -0.66 -8.18
CA VAL A 115 6.45 -2.01 -8.54
C VAL A 115 5.62 -2.98 -7.72
N ILE A 116 4.73 -3.71 -8.39
CA ILE A 116 3.79 -4.63 -7.77
C ILE A 116 4.09 -6.04 -8.28
N TRP A 117 4.38 -6.96 -7.37
CA TRP A 117 4.58 -8.37 -7.64
C TRP A 117 3.54 -9.20 -6.88
N GLY A 118 3.25 -10.40 -7.40
CA GLY A 118 2.31 -11.31 -6.75
C GLY A 118 0.86 -11.21 -7.23
N VAL A 119 0.05 -12.10 -6.68
CA VAL A 119 -1.36 -12.30 -7.02
C VAL A 119 -2.29 -12.22 -5.82
N ALA A 120 -1.74 -11.98 -4.62
CA ALA A 120 -2.50 -11.83 -3.37
C ALA A 120 -3.21 -10.48 -3.29
N ASP A 121 -4.40 -10.46 -2.68
CA ASP A 121 -5.17 -9.25 -2.40
C ASP A 121 -5.17 -8.95 -0.90
N GLY A 122 -4.82 -7.72 -0.54
CA GLY A 122 -4.79 -7.28 0.86
C GLY A 122 -3.64 -7.83 1.70
N VAL A 123 -2.90 -8.84 1.22
CA VAL A 123 -1.75 -9.47 1.88
C VAL A 123 -0.52 -9.36 0.98
N ARG A 124 0.66 -9.29 1.56
CA ARG A 124 1.92 -9.14 0.82
C ARG A 124 2.88 -10.27 1.19
N ILE A 125 3.06 -11.21 0.29
CA ILE A 125 4.02 -12.32 0.42
C ILE A 125 5.24 -12.03 -0.47
N ILE A 126 5.04 -11.80 -1.77
CA ILE A 126 6.12 -11.50 -2.72
C ILE A 126 6.14 -10.04 -3.19
N ASP A 127 5.14 -9.24 -2.86
CA ASP A 127 5.04 -7.81 -3.19
C ASP A 127 5.84 -6.97 -2.19
N LEU A 128 7.19 -6.99 -2.27
CA LEU A 128 8.08 -6.39 -1.28
C LEU A 128 8.75 -5.09 -1.72
N VAL A 129 8.72 -4.75 -3.01
CA VAL A 129 9.52 -3.64 -3.56
C VAL A 129 8.94 -2.27 -3.18
N SER A 130 7.66 -2.03 -3.46
CA SER A 130 6.98 -0.78 -3.13
C SER A 130 6.53 -0.79 -1.66
N PRO A 131 6.99 0.16 -0.82
CA PRO A 131 6.54 0.25 0.58
C PRO A 131 5.10 0.75 0.68
N MET A 132 4.56 0.84 1.90
CA MET A 132 3.18 1.27 2.16
C MET A 132 3.13 2.53 3.03
N ASP A 133 2.17 3.40 2.74
CA ASP A 133 1.77 4.51 3.60
C ASP A 133 0.69 4.02 4.57
N MET A 134 1.09 3.76 5.82
CA MET A 134 0.23 3.26 6.88
C MET A 134 -0.27 4.38 7.81
N THR A 135 -0.18 5.66 7.39
CA THR A 135 -0.53 6.80 8.25
C THR A 135 -2.01 6.85 8.63
N GLU A 136 -2.89 6.25 7.86
CA GLU A 136 -4.30 6.03 8.19
C GLU A 136 -4.61 4.53 8.31
N PHE A 137 -3.60 3.71 8.63
CA PHE A 137 -3.66 2.25 8.73
C PHE A 137 -4.34 1.62 7.48
N LEU A 138 -5.37 0.81 7.65
CA LEU A 138 -6.15 0.20 6.56
C LEU A 138 -7.44 0.98 6.23
N ALA A 139 -7.65 2.16 6.83
CA ALA A 139 -8.82 3.01 6.64
C ALA A 139 -8.74 3.85 5.36
N GLN A 140 -8.14 3.33 4.31
CA GLN A 140 -8.04 3.95 2.99
C GLN A 140 -8.00 2.87 1.89
N ASP A 141 -8.14 3.27 0.64
CA ASP A 141 -8.13 2.33 -0.46
C ASP A 141 -6.76 1.63 -0.56
N TYR A 142 -6.76 0.30 -0.64
CA TYR A 142 -5.54 -0.51 -0.61
C TYR A 142 -4.54 -0.16 -1.73
N ASP A 143 -5.01 0.19 -2.90
CA ASP A 143 -4.14 0.60 -4.01
C ASP A 143 -3.48 1.97 -3.81
N ASP A 144 -4.11 2.84 -3.02
CA ASP A 144 -3.57 4.16 -2.72
C ASP A 144 -2.47 4.15 -1.65
N ILE A 145 -2.44 3.13 -0.78
CA ILE A 145 -1.42 3.02 0.27
C ILE A 145 -0.05 2.58 -0.25
N ARG A 146 0.05 1.99 -1.45
CA ARG A 146 1.34 1.67 -2.05
C ARG A 146 2.10 2.93 -2.43
N MET A 147 3.36 3.00 -2.02
CA MET A 147 4.24 4.12 -2.32
C MET A 147 5.20 3.75 -3.45
N PRO A 148 5.42 4.66 -4.41
CA PRO A 148 6.36 4.44 -5.50
C PRO A 148 7.81 4.48 -5.01
N VAL A 149 8.69 3.84 -5.75
CA VAL A 149 10.15 3.84 -5.55
C VAL A 149 10.86 4.33 -6.81
N ASN A 150 12.05 4.91 -6.65
CA ASN A 150 12.91 5.21 -7.78
C ASN A 150 13.55 3.91 -8.25
N ALA A 151 13.30 3.50 -9.47
CA ALA A 151 13.75 2.20 -9.95
C ALA A 151 14.13 2.23 -11.44
N LEU A 152 15.06 1.36 -11.80
CA LEU A 152 15.29 0.90 -13.16
C LEU A 152 14.77 -0.53 -13.25
N ARG A 153 13.87 -0.76 -14.19
CA ARG A 153 13.37 -2.09 -14.56
C ARG A 153 13.75 -2.35 -16.01
N PHE A 154 14.37 -3.47 -16.26
CA PHE A 154 14.69 -3.94 -17.61
C PHE A 154 13.93 -5.23 -17.89
N PHE A 155 13.35 -5.34 -19.07
CA PHE A 155 12.49 -6.45 -19.45
C PHE A 155 13.03 -7.13 -20.70
N VAL A 156 13.04 -8.46 -20.69
CA VAL A 156 13.15 -9.29 -21.89
C VAL A 156 11.97 -10.23 -21.92
N PHE A 157 11.26 -10.30 -23.02
CA PHE A 157 10.01 -11.06 -23.08
C PHE A 157 9.76 -11.67 -24.46
N ASN A 158 8.99 -12.72 -24.45
CA ASN A 158 8.36 -13.32 -25.62
C ASN A 158 6.90 -13.67 -25.27
N GLU A 159 6.19 -14.39 -26.14
CA GLU A 159 4.78 -14.75 -25.95
C GLU A 159 4.49 -15.50 -24.63
N LYS A 160 5.44 -16.27 -24.09
CA LYS A 160 5.25 -17.18 -22.95
C LYS A 160 6.05 -16.79 -21.71
N MET A 161 7.06 -15.96 -21.86
CA MET A 161 8.03 -15.67 -20.79
C MET A 161 8.35 -14.19 -20.74
N LYS A 162 8.53 -13.67 -19.52
CA LYS A 162 9.02 -12.32 -19.27
C LYS A 162 10.03 -12.36 -18.13
N LEU A 163 11.28 -12.01 -18.42
CA LEU A 163 12.29 -11.72 -17.42
C LEU A 163 12.25 -10.22 -17.10
N GLU A 164 12.13 -9.88 -15.85
CA GLU A 164 12.27 -8.54 -15.31
C GLU A 164 13.51 -8.47 -14.41
N LEU A 165 14.42 -7.56 -14.69
CA LEU A 165 15.53 -7.19 -13.81
C LEU A 165 15.24 -5.84 -13.18
N LEU A 166 15.52 -5.72 -11.87
CA LEU A 166 15.18 -4.56 -11.06
C LEU A 166 16.40 -4.05 -10.32
N ALA A 167 16.56 -2.72 -10.30
CA ALA A 167 17.48 -2.01 -9.40
C ALA A 167 16.77 -0.81 -8.77
N VAL A 168 16.85 -0.68 -7.43
CA VAL A 168 16.27 0.43 -6.65
C VAL A 168 17.41 1.13 -5.91
N PRO A 169 17.89 2.28 -6.40
CA PRO A 169 19.05 2.96 -5.85
C PRO A 169 18.78 3.73 -4.55
N THR A 170 17.54 4.12 -4.29
CA THR A 170 17.16 4.90 -3.12
C THR A 170 16.22 4.11 -2.23
N PHE A 171 16.49 4.12 -0.93
CA PHE A 171 15.65 3.45 0.04
C PHE A 171 14.38 4.26 0.33
N GLU A 172 13.25 3.58 0.35
CA GLU A 172 11.96 4.08 0.86
C GLU A 172 11.40 3.02 1.83
N GLY A 173 11.14 3.41 3.09
CA GLY A 173 10.51 2.56 4.09
C GLY A 173 9.00 2.78 4.18
N TYR A 174 8.30 2.01 5.02
CA TYR A 174 6.89 2.27 5.34
C TYR A 174 6.76 3.61 6.05
N LYS A 175 5.74 4.38 5.69
CA LYS A 175 5.32 5.54 6.48
C LYS A 175 4.39 5.07 7.58
N LEU A 176 4.82 5.29 8.82
CA LEU A 176 4.04 4.93 10.01
C LEU A 176 3.29 6.15 10.57
N PRO A 177 2.15 5.98 11.25
CA PRO A 177 1.44 7.04 11.94
C PRO A 177 2.14 7.40 13.25
N THR A 178 3.17 8.24 13.17
CA THR A 178 4.03 8.64 14.30
C THR A 178 3.65 9.97 14.94
N ASP A 179 2.71 10.70 14.34
CA ASP A 179 2.12 11.90 14.93
C ASP A 179 1.18 11.50 16.10
N ALA A 180 1.39 12.08 17.27
CA ALA A 180 0.58 11.78 18.47
C ALA A 180 -0.91 12.17 18.28
N GLU A 181 -1.19 13.20 17.50
CA GLU A 181 -2.56 13.65 17.19
C GLU A 181 -3.27 12.74 16.17
N ASN A 182 -2.53 11.88 15.49
CA ASN A 182 -3.11 10.95 14.54
C ASN A 182 -3.96 9.89 15.27
N PRO A 183 -5.24 9.69 14.90
CA PRO A 183 -6.08 8.63 15.46
C PRO A 183 -5.45 7.23 15.36
N TRP A 184 -4.65 7.00 14.33
CA TRP A 184 -3.98 5.73 14.03
C TRP A 184 -2.55 5.63 14.60
N SER A 185 -2.16 6.56 15.47
CA SER A 185 -0.79 6.63 16.00
C SER A 185 -0.29 5.29 16.56
N VAL A 186 0.91 4.90 16.13
CA VAL A 186 1.63 3.73 16.69
C VAL A 186 2.30 4.06 18.02
N LEU A 187 2.42 5.34 18.38
CA LEU A 187 2.96 5.75 19.66
C LEU A 187 1.91 5.56 20.75
N PRO A 188 2.30 5.05 21.94
CA PRO A 188 1.38 4.94 23.06
C PRO A 188 0.83 6.31 23.46
N LYS A 189 -0.49 6.41 23.56
CA LYS A 189 -1.17 7.56 24.19
C LYS A 189 -1.17 7.30 25.70
N ASN A 190 -1.09 8.28 26.54
CA ASN A 190 -1.14 8.18 28.01
C ASN A 190 0.08 7.48 28.66
N THR A 191 1.28 7.86 28.27
CA THR A 191 2.48 7.47 29.01
C THR A 191 2.98 8.62 29.91
N ALA A 192 3.57 8.29 31.05
CA ALA A 192 4.26 9.26 31.90
C ALA A 192 5.57 9.77 31.26
N LEU A 193 6.03 9.15 30.17
CA LEU A 193 7.25 9.48 29.46
C LEU A 193 6.93 10.33 28.22
N HIS A 194 7.76 11.35 27.99
CA HIS A 194 7.74 12.10 26.73
C HIS A 194 8.33 11.23 25.61
N LEU A 195 7.47 10.76 24.69
CA LEU A 195 7.87 9.98 23.52
C LEU A 195 8.25 10.94 22.39
N VAL A 196 9.45 10.79 21.85
CA VAL A 196 9.94 11.55 20.70
C VAL A 196 10.29 10.56 19.59
N TRP A 197 9.58 10.67 18.46
CA TRP A 197 9.94 9.93 17.25
C TRP A 197 11.15 10.60 16.58
N ASN A 198 12.19 9.82 16.29
CA ASN A 198 13.40 10.31 15.65
C ASN A 198 13.81 9.38 14.50
N GLU A 199 13.76 9.91 13.29
CA GLU A 199 14.16 9.21 12.05
C GLU A 199 15.59 9.56 11.61
N ASP A 200 16.28 10.49 12.29
CA ASP A 200 17.59 10.97 11.90
C ASP A 200 18.61 9.83 11.85
N GLY A 201 19.20 9.63 10.67
CA GLY A 201 20.21 8.60 10.43
C GLY A 201 19.71 7.16 10.40
N SER A 202 18.40 6.93 10.52
CA SER A 202 17.81 5.59 10.57
C SER A 202 17.72 4.92 9.19
N SER A 203 17.47 5.72 8.14
CA SER A 203 17.30 5.21 6.79
C SER A 203 18.63 4.96 6.08
N PRO A 204 18.75 3.87 5.30
CA PRO A 204 19.91 3.62 4.45
C PRO A 204 20.18 4.79 3.49
N LYS A 205 21.39 5.33 3.54
CA LYS A 205 21.80 6.45 2.69
C LYS A 205 22.04 5.97 1.25
N LEU A 206 21.94 6.91 0.29
CA LEU A 206 22.31 6.63 -1.09
C LEU A 206 23.79 6.25 -1.18
N HIS A 207 24.05 4.96 -1.41
CA HIS A 207 25.36 4.37 -1.56
C HIS A 207 25.25 3.06 -2.34
N PHE A 208 26.25 2.69 -3.12
CA PHE A 208 26.24 1.47 -3.94
C PHE A 208 25.92 0.20 -3.14
N SER A 209 26.45 0.07 -1.91
CA SER A 209 26.15 -1.06 -1.03
C SER A 209 24.70 -1.11 -0.55
N ASN A 210 23.94 -0.02 -0.69
CA ASN A 210 22.57 0.10 -0.23
C ASN A 210 21.53 -0.07 -1.35
N ILE A 211 21.97 -0.22 -2.59
CA ILE A 211 21.10 -0.53 -3.74
C ILE A 211 20.38 -1.87 -3.47
N GLU A 212 19.09 -1.89 -3.75
CA GLU A 212 18.30 -3.11 -3.80
C GLU A 212 18.28 -3.60 -5.25
N TYR A 213 18.41 -4.90 -5.44
CA TYR A 213 18.40 -5.48 -6.79
C TYR A 213 17.84 -6.89 -6.78
N GLY A 214 17.38 -7.31 -7.93
CA GLY A 214 16.87 -8.65 -8.15
C GLY A 214 16.15 -8.80 -9.46
N GLY A 215 15.28 -9.79 -9.55
CA GLY A 215 14.51 -10.03 -10.74
C GLY A 215 13.35 -10.98 -10.53
N ARG A 216 12.48 -11.02 -11.53
CA ARG A 216 11.31 -11.88 -11.61
C ARG A 216 11.22 -12.51 -12.99
N LEU A 217 11.04 -13.82 -13.04
CA LEU A 217 10.78 -14.57 -14.25
C LEU A 217 9.33 -15.04 -14.23
N CYS A 218 8.52 -14.51 -15.15
CA CYS A 218 7.10 -14.82 -15.30
C CYS A 218 6.89 -15.74 -16.48
N PHE A 219 5.94 -16.67 -16.32
CA PHE A 219 5.50 -17.60 -17.36
C PHE A 219 4.00 -17.47 -17.54
N THR A 220 3.57 -17.26 -18.78
CA THR A 220 2.15 -17.27 -19.18
C THR A 220 1.93 -18.46 -20.09
N LEU A 221 1.33 -19.51 -19.53
CA LEU A 221 1.07 -20.75 -20.24
C LEU A 221 -0.45 -20.98 -20.38
N PRO A 222 -0.89 -21.79 -21.33
CA PRO A 222 -2.31 -22.11 -21.46
C PRO A 222 -2.88 -22.67 -20.14
N GLY A 223 -3.77 -21.90 -19.50
CA GLY A 223 -4.48 -22.30 -18.28
C GLY A 223 -3.68 -22.18 -16.98
N VAL A 224 -2.48 -21.57 -16.98
CA VAL A 224 -1.74 -21.26 -15.75
C VAL A 224 -0.71 -20.18 -15.97
N ASP A 225 -0.68 -19.19 -15.07
CA ASP A 225 0.37 -18.20 -14.95
C ASP A 225 1.15 -18.44 -13.66
N PHE A 226 2.47 -18.33 -13.70
CA PHE A 226 3.30 -18.42 -12.51
C PHE A 226 4.56 -17.58 -12.65
N SER A 227 5.19 -17.25 -11.51
CA SER A 227 6.46 -16.55 -11.51
C SER A 227 7.42 -17.06 -10.44
N LEU A 228 8.70 -16.79 -10.67
CA LEU A 228 9.77 -16.97 -9.70
C LEU A 228 10.50 -15.63 -9.54
N ALA A 229 10.83 -15.25 -8.31
CA ALA A 229 11.47 -13.98 -8.01
C ALA A 229 12.56 -14.14 -6.96
N ALA A 230 13.59 -13.29 -7.06
CA ALA A 230 14.64 -13.16 -6.07
C ALA A 230 15.02 -11.70 -5.89
N LEU A 231 15.24 -11.27 -4.64
CA LEU A 231 15.65 -9.90 -4.29
C LEU A 231 16.74 -9.91 -3.22
N HIS A 232 17.71 -9.03 -3.37
CA HIS A 232 18.51 -8.53 -2.28
C HIS A 232 17.98 -7.14 -1.90
N THR A 233 17.29 -7.06 -0.77
CA THR A 233 16.45 -5.91 -0.43
C THR A 233 16.60 -5.52 1.05
N TRP A 234 15.86 -4.50 1.46
CA TRP A 234 15.66 -4.11 2.84
C TRP A 234 14.26 -4.52 3.30
N ASN A 235 14.13 -4.98 4.55
CA ASN A 235 12.81 -5.05 5.15
C ASN A 235 12.24 -3.63 5.25
N LYS A 236 11.18 -3.33 4.51
CA LYS A 236 10.58 -1.98 4.43
C LYS A 236 9.82 -1.60 5.72
N MET A 237 9.35 -2.59 6.48
CA MET A 237 8.80 -2.37 7.81
C MET A 237 9.95 -2.21 8.79
N PRO A 238 10.09 -1.05 9.46
CA PRO A 238 11.18 -0.84 10.41
C PRO A 238 11.00 -1.67 11.68
N MET A 239 12.11 -2.07 12.26
CA MET A 239 12.16 -2.46 13.67
C MET A 239 12.23 -1.20 14.54
N ILE A 240 11.46 -1.17 15.61
CA ILE A 240 11.40 -0.01 16.50
C ILE A 240 12.36 -0.21 17.67
N THR A 241 13.24 0.76 17.85
CA THR A 241 14.18 0.80 18.98
C THR A 241 13.81 1.91 19.95
N TYR A 242 14.03 1.66 21.22
CA TYR A 242 13.71 2.58 22.31
C TYR A 242 14.98 2.96 23.08
N ARG A 243 15.20 4.26 23.27
CA ARG A 243 16.31 4.77 24.08
C ARG A 243 15.77 5.73 25.15
N SER A 244 15.88 5.35 26.41
CA SER A 244 15.45 6.18 27.54
C SER A 244 16.56 7.14 27.96
N SER A 245 16.19 8.39 28.26
CA SER A 245 17.07 9.41 28.81
C SER A 245 16.26 10.30 29.77
N GLY A 246 16.33 10.04 31.07
CA GLY A 246 15.52 10.73 32.07
C GLY A 246 14.03 10.50 31.84
N ASN A 247 13.27 11.60 31.70
CA ASN A 247 11.81 11.55 31.43
C ASN A 247 11.46 11.49 29.91
N HIS A 248 12.48 11.38 29.06
CA HIS A 248 12.28 11.28 27.60
C HIS A 248 12.61 9.88 27.12
N MET A 249 11.81 9.38 26.20
CA MET A 249 12.07 8.14 25.46
C MET A 249 12.12 8.45 23.96
N THR A 250 13.29 8.30 23.38
CA THR A 250 13.48 8.39 21.93
C THR A 250 13.09 7.06 21.30
N VAL A 251 12.19 7.13 20.31
CA VAL A 251 11.68 6.01 19.52
C VAL A 251 12.22 6.18 18.10
N SER A 252 13.00 5.22 17.63
CA SER A 252 13.66 5.32 16.32
C SER A 252 13.39 4.08 15.46
N PRO A 253 13.10 4.25 14.17
CA PRO A 253 13.03 3.14 13.23
C PRO A 253 14.44 2.64 12.91
N GLN A 254 14.59 1.34 12.69
CA GLN A 254 15.83 0.71 12.22
C GLN A 254 15.51 -0.29 11.11
N TYR A 255 16.26 -0.23 10.01
CA TYR A 255 16.04 -1.08 8.85
C TYR A 255 17.18 -2.08 8.70
N TYR A 256 16.83 -3.29 8.27
CA TYR A 256 17.77 -4.39 8.09
C TYR A 256 17.68 -4.95 6.69
N ARG A 257 18.83 -5.38 6.17
CA ARG A 257 18.90 -6.11 4.91
C ARG A 257 18.29 -7.49 5.06
N MET A 258 17.70 -7.97 3.96
CA MET A 258 17.28 -9.35 3.84
C MET A 258 17.42 -9.86 2.41
N GLY A 259 17.63 -11.16 2.27
CA GLY A 259 17.46 -11.87 1.02
C GLY A 259 16.04 -12.39 0.88
N PHE A 260 15.53 -12.44 -0.34
CA PHE A 260 14.19 -12.94 -0.66
C PHE A 260 14.25 -13.87 -1.87
N PHE A 261 13.58 -15.01 -1.77
CA PHE A 261 13.27 -15.92 -2.87
C PHE A 261 11.82 -16.29 -2.80
N GLY A 262 11.09 -16.19 -3.90
CA GLY A 262 9.67 -16.50 -3.87
C GLY A 262 9.08 -16.69 -5.25
N GLY A 263 7.78 -16.90 -5.30
CA GLY A 263 7.03 -17.05 -6.51
C GLY A 263 5.53 -17.08 -6.27
N ASP A 264 4.80 -16.93 -7.34
CA ASP A 264 3.33 -16.98 -7.36
C ASP A 264 2.83 -17.88 -8.47
N ILE A 265 1.58 -18.33 -8.31
CA ILE A 265 0.83 -19.09 -9.30
C ILE A 265 -0.62 -18.64 -9.30
N SER A 266 -1.21 -18.54 -10.49
CA SER A 266 -2.62 -18.30 -10.72
C SER A 266 -3.15 -19.29 -11.75
N LYS A 267 -4.24 -19.99 -11.42
CA LYS A 267 -4.84 -21.01 -12.29
C LYS A 267 -6.35 -20.85 -12.38
N PRO A 268 -6.90 -20.40 -13.50
CA PRO A 268 -8.34 -20.38 -13.74
C PRO A 268 -8.88 -21.81 -13.91
N LEU A 269 -10.03 -22.11 -13.26
CA LEU A 269 -10.75 -23.37 -13.30
C LEU A 269 -12.26 -23.10 -13.42
N GLY A 270 -12.76 -22.86 -14.62
CA GLY A 270 -14.16 -22.48 -14.83
C GLY A 270 -14.50 -21.15 -14.15
N GLN A 271 -15.39 -21.18 -13.17
CA GLN A 271 -15.79 -20.01 -12.38
C GLN A 271 -14.82 -19.71 -11.21
N PHE A 272 -13.81 -20.54 -11.01
CA PHE A 272 -12.83 -20.37 -9.91
C PHE A 272 -11.48 -19.94 -10.46
N VAL A 273 -10.74 -19.18 -9.66
CA VAL A 273 -9.30 -18.93 -9.85
C VAL A 273 -8.58 -19.36 -8.58
N LEU A 274 -7.68 -20.32 -8.71
CA LEU A 274 -6.80 -20.71 -7.62
C LEU A 274 -5.56 -19.84 -7.63
N ARG A 275 -5.16 -19.31 -6.47
CA ARG A 275 -3.97 -18.48 -6.29
C ARG A 275 -3.06 -19.07 -5.22
N GLY A 276 -1.76 -18.92 -5.42
CA GLY A 276 -0.77 -19.30 -4.43
C GLY A 276 0.44 -18.39 -4.49
N GLU A 277 1.00 -18.09 -3.34
CA GLU A 277 2.30 -17.43 -3.21
C GLU A 277 3.15 -18.18 -2.19
N ALA A 278 4.46 -18.22 -2.40
CA ALA A 278 5.41 -18.71 -1.42
C ALA A 278 6.67 -17.86 -1.45
N ALA A 279 7.26 -17.64 -0.27
CA ALA A 279 8.49 -16.90 -0.12
C ALA A 279 9.37 -17.49 0.98
N PHE A 280 10.68 -17.42 0.77
CA PHE A 280 11.71 -17.70 1.74
C PHE A 280 12.51 -16.41 1.96
N ASN A 281 12.47 -15.87 3.18
CA ASN A 281 13.24 -14.70 3.55
C ASN A 281 14.49 -15.14 4.34
N VAL A 282 15.62 -14.61 3.95
CA VAL A 282 16.93 -14.87 4.60
C VAL A 282 17.25 -13.66 5.46
N ASP A 283 17.57 -13.90 6.72
CA ASP A 283 18.02 -12.87 7.67
C ASP A 283 16.98 -11.74 7.92
N LYS A 284 15.71 -12.11 8.01
CA LYS A 284 14.65 -11.17 8.44
C LYS A 284 14.80 -10.94 9.94
N HIS A 285 14.90 -9.67 10.35
CA HIS A 285 15.12 -9.31 11.75
C HIS A 285 13.83 -9.22 12.55
N PHE A 286 13.92 -9.65 13.82
CA PHE A 286 12.84 -9.65 14.82
C PHE A 286 13.33 -9.08 16.13
N SER A 287 12.41 -8.54 16.95
CA SER A 287 12.71 -8.14 18.31
C SER A 287 13.00 -9.37 19.15
N TYR A 288 14.16 -9.38 19.79
CA TYR A 288 14.70 -10.49 20.55
C TYR A 288 15.06 -10.02 21.96
N LYS A 289 14.57 -10.72 22.98
CA LYS A 289 14.86 -10.42 24.37
C LYS A 289 15.74 -11.52 24.96
N PRO A 290 17.07 -11.32 25.04
CA PRO A 290 17.96 -12.30 25.63
C PRO A 290 17.62 -12.51 27.11
N GLU A 291 18.07 -13.62 27.71
CA GLU A 291 17.83 -13.93 29.13
C GLU A 291 18.42 -12.87 30.05
N ALA A 292 19.56 -12.31 29.68
CA ALA A 292 20.18 -11.17 30.35
C ALA A 292 20.51 -10.08 29.31
N GLY A 293 20.03 -8.85 29.56
CA GLY A 293 20.29 -7.72 28.69
C GLY A 293 19.04 -6.96 28.23
N ALA A 294 19.28 -5.96 27.39
CA ALA A 294 18.23 -5.17 26.76
C ALA A 294 17.66 -5.88 25.52
N MET A 295 16.47 -5.43 25.09
CA MET A 295 15.89 -5.84 23.81
C MET A 295 16.86 -5.54 22.68
N GLU A 296 17.13 -6.52 21.84
CA GLU A 296 17.96 -6.41 20.65
C GLU A 296 17.21 -6.86 19.38
N GLN A 297 17.85 -6.77 18.23
CA GLN A 297 17.31 -7.19 16.94
C GLN A 297 18.17 -8.34 16.42
N LYS A 298 17.53 -9.48 16.11
CA LYS A 298 18.22 -10.69 15.65
C LYS A 298 17.57 -11.22 14.38
N GLY A 299 18.42 -11.62 13.41
CA GLY A 299 17.98 -12.14 12.13
C GLY A 299 17.61 -13.63 12.19
N PHE A 300 16.54 -13.99 11.53
CA PHE A 300 16.06 -15.36 11.35
C PHE A 300 15.55 -15.56 9.92
N ASN A 301 15.60 -16.78 9.44
CA ASN A 301 14.97 -17.12 8.18
C ASN A 301 13.48 -17.37 8.40
N THR A 302 12.64 -16.97 7.43
CA THR A 302 11.20 -17.24 7.47
C THR A 302 10.72 -17.90 6.19
N VAL A 303 9.65 -18.68 6.32
CA VAL A 303 8.86 -19.18 5.20
C VAL A 303 7.48 -18.53 5.27
N ASN A 304 7.07 -17.91 4.19
CA ASN A 304 5.77 -17.28 4.04
C ASN A 304 5.02 -17.98 2.93
N TYR A 305 3.72 -18.20 3.09
CA TYR A 305 2.89 -18.74 2.02
C TYR A 305 1.47 -18.20 2.08
N LEU A 306 0.83 -18.23 0.94
CA LEU A 306 -0.58 -17.90 0.77
C LEU A 306 -1.22 -18.92 -0.17
N VAL A 307 -2.42 -19.33 0.16
CA VAL A 307 -3.32 -20.05 -0.73
C VAL A 307 -4.66 -19.32 -0.77
N GLY A 308 -5.23 -19.19 -1.96
CA GLY A 308 -6.45 -18.44 -2.16
C GLY A 308 -7.32 -19.03 -3.27
N VAL A 309 -8.60 -18.72 -3.18
CA VAL A 309 -9.59 -19.06 -4.20
C VAL A 309 -10.51 -17.87 -4.43
N ASP A 310 -10.69 -17.52 -5.70
CA ASP A 310 -11.71 -16.57 -6.13
C ASP A 310 -12.82 -17.36 -6.81
N TRP A 311 -14.05 -17.07 -6.46
CA TRP A 311 -15.24 -17.61 -7.09
C TRP A 311 -16.04 -16.49 -7.75
N TYR A 312 -16.10 -16.51 -9.05
CA TYR A 312 -16.93 -15.64 -9.87
C TYR A 312 -18.30 -16.31 -10.06
N ALA A 313 -19.17 -16.09 -9.10
CA ALA A 313 -20.47 -16.73 -9.04
C ALA A 313 -21.48 -16.07 -10.00
N PRO A 314 -22.58 -16.77 -10.35
CA PRO A 314 -23.67 -16.19 -11.14
C PRO A 314 -24.23 -14.90 -10.52
N TYR A 315 -24.88 -14.10 -11.36
CA TYR A 315 -25.51 -12.83 -10.93
C TYR A 315 -24.54 -11.81 -10.34
N GLU A 316 -23.31 -11.73 -10.86
CA GLU A 316 -22.29 -10.74 -10.49
C GLU A 316 -21.84 -10.78 -9.00
N TRP A 317 -21.89 -11.95 -8.39
CA TRP A 317 -21.22 -12.20 -7.13
C TRP A 317 -19.75 -12.54 -7.34
N MET A 318 -18.89 -12.02 -6.50
CA MET A 318 -17.51 -12.44 -6.38
C MET A 318 -17.21 -12.73 -4.90
N VAL A 319 -16.65 -13.90 -4.65
CA VAL A 319 -16.18 -14.30 -3.31
C VAL A 319 -14.72 -14.71 -3.43
N MET A 320 -13.85 -14.06 -2.66
CA MET A 320 -12.44 -14.40 -2.57
C MET A 320 -12.12 -14.77 -1.12
N ALA A 321 -11.46 -15.89 -0.92
CA ALA A 321 -10.94 -16.31 0.38
C ALA A 321 -9.47 -16.67 0.26
N GLN A 322 -8.64 -16.18 1.21
CA GLN A 322 -7.21 -16.45 1.24
C GLN A 322 -6.77 -16.78 2.67
N PHE A 323 -5.90 -17.75 2.80
CA PHE A 323 -5.16 -18.05 4.02
C PHE A 323 -3.69 -17.80 3.78
N SER A 324 -3.04 -17.06 4.68
CA SER A 324 -1.60 -16.82 4.66
C SER A 324 -0.97 -17.11 6.01
N SER A 325 0.29 -17.51 5.99
CA SER A 325 1.07 -17.72 7.22
C SER A 325 2.54 -17.40 6.99
N GLU A 326 3.16 -16.74 7.96
CA GLU A 326 4.60 -16.58 8.11
C GLU A 326 5.09 -17.47 9.24
N SER A 327 6.14 -18.24 8.99
CA SER A 327 6.76 -19.16 9.97
C SER A 327 8.22 -18.81 10.16
N ILE A 328 8.64 -18.53 11.41
CA ILE A 328 10.03 -18.28 11.77
C ILE A 328 10.73 -19.63 11.94
N LEU A 329 11.79 -19.85 11.17
CA LEU A 329 12.60 -21.07 11.24
C LEU A 329 13.60 -20.97 12.40
N ARG A 330 13.91 -22.12 13.02
CA ARG A 330 14.79 -22.20 14.21
C ARG A 330 14.32 -21.23 15.30
N TYR A 331 13.02 -21.20 15.53
CA TYR A 331 12.38 -20.31 16.50
C TYR A 331 12.97 -20.45 17.89
N GLU A 332 13.22 -19.31 18.53
CA GLU A 332 13.67 -19.19 19.92
C GLU A 332 12.58 -18.45 20.74
N ASN A 333 12.32 -18.90 21.97
CA ASN A 333 11.28 -18.31 22.83
C ASN A 333 11.51 -16.85 23.23
N GLN A 334 12.73 -16.36 23.02
CA GLN A 334 13.13 -14.98 23.24
C GLN A 334 12.64 -14.03 22.13
N ILE A 335 12.14 -14.54 21.02
CA ILE A 335 11.53 -13.75 19.95
C ILE A 335 10.18 -13.20 20.44
N ALA A 336 9.97 -11.89 20.28
CA ALA A 336 8.73 -11.24 20.72
C ALA A 336 7.50 -11.64 19.89
N GLN A 337 7.72 -11.98 18.61
CA GLN A 337 6.66 -12.41 17.70
C GLN A 337 6.39 -13.92 17.86
N PRO A 338 5.15 -14.39 17.62
CA PRO A 338 4.84 -15.82 17.62
C PRO A 338 5.56 -16.55 16.48
N ARG A 339 5.84 -17.85 16.68
CA ARG A 339 6.49 -18.69 15.69
C ARG A 339 5.78 -18.71 14.35
N HIS A 340 4.46 -18.76 14.37
CA HIS A 340 3.60 -18.73 13.20
C HIS A 340 2.66 -17.53 13.32
N GLN A 341 2.59 -16.72 12.29
CA GLN A 341 1.64 -15.61 12.17
C GLN A 341 0.69 -15.92 11.03
N SER A 342 -0.56 -16.17 11.33
CA SER A 342 -1.55 -16.64 10.36
C SER A 342 -2.69 -15.66 10.21
N LEU A 343 -3.09 -15.40 8.98
CA LEU A 343 -4.12 -14.45 8.61
C LEU A 343 -5.07 -15.09 7.61
N LEU A 344 -6.37 -14.92 7.82
CA LEU A 344 -7.42 -15.26 6.87
C LEU A 344 -7.98 -13.95 6.30
N THR A 345 -8.20 -13.88 4.99
CA THR A 345 -8.93 -12.78 4.35
C THR A 345 -10.14 -13.30 3.60
N LEU A 346 -11.22 -12.54 3.67
CA LEU A 346 -12.45 -12.82 2.95
C LEU A 346 -12.93 -11.53 2.28
N ASN A 347 -13.13 -11.58 0.97
CA ASN A 347 -13.76 -10.50 0.22
C ASN A 347 -15.03 -11.03 -0.44
N VAL A 348 -16.15 -10.37 -0.20
CA VAL A 348 -17.43 -10.67 -0.85
C VAL A 348 -17.90 -9.40 -1.53
N SER A 349 -18.17 -9.48 -2.81
CA SER A 349 -18.73 -8.33 -3.54
C SER A 349 -19.90 -8.74 -4.43
N LYS A 350 -20.78 -7.77 -4.67
CA LYS A 350 -21.97 -7.89 -5.51
C LYS A 350 -22.16 -6.60 -6.30
N LYS A 351 -22.36 -6.74 -7.60
CA LYS A 351 -22.82 -5.63 -8.43
C LYS A 351 -24.33 -5.70 -8.62
N LEU A 352 -24.97 -4.56 -8.65
CA LEU A 352 -26.41 -4.36 -8.74
C LEU A 352 -26.71 -3.19 -9.67
N LEU A 353 -27.96 -3.03 -10.11
CA LEU A 353 -28.42 -1.93 -10.96
C LEU A 353 -27.54 -1.75 -12.21
N ASP A 354 -27.39 -2.81 -12.99
CA ASP A 354 -26.53 -2.84 -14.19
C ASP A 354 -25.10 -2.36 -13.89
N SER A 355 -24.52 -2.86 -12.80
CA SER A 355 -23.17 -2.54 -12.28
C SER A 355 -22.95 -1.09 -11.82
N THR A 356 -24.00 -0.26 -11.72
CA THR A 356 -23.89 1.11 -11.18
C THR A 356 -23.77 1.14 -9.66
N LEU A 357 -24.31 0.13 -8.95
CA LEU A 357 -24.16 -0.03 -7.52
C LEU A 357 -23.30 -1.27 -7.20
N GLN A 358 -22.19 -1.06 -6.49
CA GLN A 358 -21.34 -2.14 -5.98
C GLN A 358 -21.37 -2.16 -4.47
N LEU A 359 -21.69 -3.31 -3.90
CA LEU A 359 -21.54 -3.61 -2.48
C LEU A 359 -20.33 -4.53 -2.31
N SER A 360 -19.50 -4.27 -1.32
CA SER A 360 -18.37 -5.14 -0.98
C SER A 360 -18.10 -5.16 0.52
N ASN A 361 -17.57 -6.29 0.97
CA ASN A 361 -17.06 -6.43 2.32
C ASN A 361 -15.72 -7.14 2.25
N PHE A 362 -14.66 -6.49 2.76
CA PHE A 362 -13.33 -7.07 2.88
C PHE A 362 -13.01 -7.26 4.37
N THR A 363 -12.68 -8.49 4.78
CA THR A 363 -12.42 -8.82 6.17
C THR A 363 -11.07 -9.51 6.32
N TYR A 364 -10.30 -9.08 7.32
CA TYR A 364 -9.10 -9.74 7.84
C TYR A 364 -9.41 -10.39 9.19
N PHE A 365 -8.92 -11.61 9.40
CA PHE A 365 -8.95 -12.30 10.68
C PHE A 365 -7.52 -12.68 11.06
N ASP A 366 -7.00 -12.09 12.15
CA ASP A 366 -5.75 -12.50 12.79
C ASP A 366 -6.02 -13.74 13.66
N LEU A 367 -5.55 -14.88 13.18
CA LEU A 367 -5.80 -16.17 13.83
C LEU A 367 -4.95 -16.40 15.10
N ASN A 368 -3.93 -15.55 15.32
CA ASN A 368 -3.06 -15.62 16.49
C ASN A 368 -3.60 -14.84 17.69
N HIS A 369 -4.29 -13.72 17.42
CA HIS A 369 -4.74 -12.80 18.46
C HIS A 369 -6.26 -12.62 18.46
N GLU A 370 -6.99 -13.42 17.66
CA GLU A 370 -8.46 -13.38 17.55
C GLU A 370 -8.99 -11.96 17.23
N GLY A 371 -8.19 -11.18 16.48
CA GLY A 371 -8.52 -9.84 16.04
C GLY A 371 -9.05 -9.82 14.62
N TRP A 372 -9.87 -8.83 14.28
CA TRP A 372 -10.38 -8.65 12.92
C TRP A 372 -10.48 -7.18 12.54
N PHE A 373 -10.41 -6.95 11.23
CA PHE A 373 -10.78 -5.71 10.58
C PHE A 373 -11.72 -6.05 9.43
N SER A 374 -12.88 -5.41 9.36
CA SER A 374 -13.87 -5.59 8.30
C SER A 374 -14.26 -4.24 7.72
N ARG A 375 -14.11 -4.08 6.40
CA ARG A 375 -14.49 -2.89 5.66
C ARG A 375 -15.69 -3.18 4.78
N PHE A 376 -16.83 -2.65 5.12
CA PHE A 376 -18.00 -2.62 4.26
C PHE A 376 -17.99 -1.36 3.41
N THR A 377 -18.27 -1.51 2.11
CA THR A 377 -18.32 -0.42 1.14
C THR A 377 -19.55 -0.55 0.26
N SER A 378 -20.28 0.54 0.10
CA SER A 378 -21.32 0.71 -0.91
C SER A 378 -20.89 1.86 -1.83
N SER A 379 -20.68 1.57 -3.11
CA SER A 379 -20.24 2.52 -4.12
C SER A 379 -21.28 2.64 -5.22
N TYR A 380 -21.73 3.85 -5.50
CA TYR A 380 -22.71 4.17 -6.52
C TYR A 380 -22.11 5.09 -7.58
N ALA A 381 -22.11 4.66 -8.84
CA ALA A 381 -21.75 5.47 -9.99
C ALA A 381 -22.96 6.31 -10.41
N LEU A 382 -22.95 7.60 -10.08
CA LEU A 382 -24.02 8.52 -10.47
C LEU A 382 -24.02 8.75 -12.00
N ASN A 383 -22.82 8.78 -12.58
CA ASN A 383 -22.53 8.78 -14.02
C ASN A 383 -21.06 8.34 -14.22
N ASP A 384 -20.56 8.41 -15.46
CA ASP A 384 -19.18 8.00 -15.81
C ASP A 384 -18.10 8.82 -15.09
N HIS A 385 -18.42 10.01 -14.61
CA HIS A 385 -17.50 10.92 -13.96
C HIS A 385 -17.61 10.91 -12.44
N ILE A 386 -18.82 10.71 -11.88
CA ILE A 386 -19.09 10.90 -10.45
C ILE A 386 -19.39 9.57 -9.78
N GLN A 387 -18.61 9.25 -8.76
CA GLN A 387 -18.80 8.11 -7.88
C GLN A 387 -18.98 8.58 -6.45
N LEU A 388 -20.02 8.09 -5.78
CA LEU A 388 -20.28 8.28 -4.36
C LEU A 388 -20.10 6.96 -3.65
N SER A 389 -19.40 6.98 -2.52
CA SER A 389 -19.19 5.79 -1.71
C SER A 389 -19.43 6.10 -0.24
N VAL A 390 -20.00 5.15 0.46
CA VAL A 390 -20.13 5.16 1.91
C VAL A 390 -19.72 3.81 2.47
N GLY A 391 -19.24 3.77 3.68
CA GLY A 391 -18.83 2.53 4.28
C GLY A 391 -18.69 2.59 5.79
N TYR A 392 -18.35 1.41 6.31
CA TYR A 392 -18.12 1.19 7.73
C TYR A 392 -16.88 0.33 7.90
N ASP A 393 -15.91 0.83 8.66
CA ASP A 393 -14.71 0.13 9.06
C ASP A 393 -14.88 -0.35 10.49
N TRP A 394 -14.86 -1.67 10.68
CA TRP A 394 -15.07 -2.31 11.95
C TRP A 394 -13.81 -3.02 12.41
N PHE A 395 -13.27 -2.60 13.55
CA PHE A 395 -12.14 -3.23 14.23
C PHE A 395 -12.63 -3.97 15.46
N GLY A 396 -12.07 -5.17 15.71
CA GLY A 396 -12.39 -5.95 16.87
C GLY A 396 -11.24 -6.84 17.32
N GLY A 397 -11.43 -7.48 18.47
CA GLY A 397 -10.42 -8.26 19.18
C GLY A 397 -9.84 -7.52 20.38
N ASN A 398 -9.01 -8.20 21.16
CA ASN A 398 -8.40 -7.63 22.37
C ASN A 398 -6.90 -7.37 22.21
N GLU A 399 -6.25 -8.12 21.33
CA GLU A 399 -4.80 -8.10 21.11
C GLU A 399 -4.47 -8.01 19.62
N GLY A 400 -3.18 -8.02 19.31
CA GLY A 400 -2.68 -7.94 17.95
C GLY A 400 -2.90 -6.59 17.29
N ILE A 401 -2.67 -6.56 15.98
CA ILE A 401 -2.71 -5.32 15.20
C ILE A 401 -4.12 -4.75 15.08
N PHE A 402 -5.15 -5.60 14.98
CA PHE A 402 -6.55 -5.15 14.84
C PHE A 402 -7.16 -4.81 16.20
N GLY A 403 -6.90 -5.62 17.26
CA GLY A 403 -7.37 -5.35 18.61
C GLY A 403 -6.85 -4.04 19.18
N ARG A 404 -5.65 -3.62 18.78
CA ARG A 404 -5.10 -2.30 19.11
C ARG A 404 -6.01 -1.16 18.68
N TYR A 405 -6.70 -1.30 17.56
CA TYR A 405 -7.56 -0.29 16.96
C TYR A 405 -9.05 -0.56 17.16
N LYS A 406 -9.44 -1.42 18.12
CA LYS A 406 -10.85 -1.76 18.37
C LYS A 406 -11.77 -0.56 18.58
N ASN A 407 -11.24 0.52 19.16
CA ASN A 407 -12.00 1.76 19.40
C ASN A 407 -11.91 2.76 18.21
N ASN A 408 -11.35 2.34 17.08
CA ASN A 408 -11.18 3.16 15.89
C ASN A 408 -12.18 2.78 14.76
N SER A 409 -13.21 2.02 15.09
CA SER A 409 -14.28 1.75 14.12
C SER A 409 -14.93 3.06 13.66
N GLU A 410 -15.15 3.20 12.35
CA GLU A 410 -15.56 4.46 11.76
C GLU A 410 -16.60 4.29 10.65
N ILE A 411 -17.47 5.29 10.52
CA ILE A 411 -18.34 5.49 9.36
C ILE A 411 -17.65 6.50 8.46
N TRP A 412 -17.57 6.19 7.16
CA TRP A 412 -16.94 7.09 6.21
C TRP A 412 -17.79 7.33 4.96
N ALA A 413 -17.53 8.47 4.32
CA ALA A 413 -18.12 8.85 3.04
C ALA A 413 -17.03 9.41 2.11
N LYS A 414 -17.15 9.11 0.82
CA LYS A 414 -16.25 9.55 -0.24
C LYS A 414 -17.06 10.00 -1.45
N ALA A 415 -16.71 11.15 -2.01
CA ALA A 415 -17.16 11.57 -3.32
C ALA A 415 -15.96 11.73 -4.23
N LYS A 416 -16.04 11.20 -5.46
CA LYS A 416 -14.97 11.24 -6.45
C LYS A 416 -15.51 11.73 -7.79
N TYR A 417 -14.82 12.69 -8.39
CA TYR A 417 -15.05 13.17 -9.75
C TYR A 417 -13.84 12.86 -10.61
N ASN A 418 -14.02 12.12 -11.69
CA ASN A 418 -12.98 11.77 -12.67
C ASN A 418 -13.10 12.69 -13.89
N PHE A 419 -11.96 13.13 -14.45
CA PHE A 419 -11.88 13.99 -15.64
C PHE A 419 -10.78 13.52 -16.59
#